data_2fb417e5fa19ed4bde9ce17704502f09
#
_entry.id   2fb417e5fa19ed4bde9ce17704502f09
#
_cell.length_a   1.000
_cell.length_b   1.000
_cell.length_c   1.000
_cell.angle_alpha   90.00
_cell.angle_beta   90.00
_cell.angle_gamma   90.00
#
_symmetry.space_group_name_H-M   'P 1'
#
loop_
_entity.id
_entity.type
_entity.pdbx_description
1 polymer ?
#
loop_
_entity_poly.entity_id
_entity_poly.type
_entity_poly.pdbx_seq_one_letter_code
_entity_poly.pdbx_strand_id
1 'polypeptide(L)'
;MSETEYLSGKTCVITGASRGIGAEIAIDLGYHGANVVVNYRSSEREALDVTEEIEAEGNSAIAIQADVTNREEVDEMEERVRDTFGPADVLVNNAGVTVDRTFKNMTREDWDHVVNVNLGGVFNCTKAFYDDIKESPQGRLINISSVVGQQGNYGQANYATTKSGIFGFTRTLALELANSGSTVNCVAPGFTKTDMLADVDEEIQDKIRNRIPLNRFAEVEDVSGVVRFLASKESSYMTGQILGINGGMEW
;
A
#
# COMPACT_ATOMS: atom_id res chain seq x y z
N MET A 1 -13.62 -15.99 -19.10
CA MET A 1 -12.66 -14.91 -18.82
C MET A 1 -11.34 -15.61 -18.57
N SER A 2 -10.29 -15.22 -19.27
CA SER A 2 -8.95 -15.76 -18.99
C SER A 2 -8.54 -15.47 -17.55
N GLU A 3 -7.68 -16.29 -16.95
CA GLU A 3 -7.15 -16.06 -15.59
C GLU A 3 -6.41 -14.72 -15.44
N THR A 4 -6.21 -13.99 -16.53
CA THR A 4 -5.45 -12.73 -16.60
C THR A 4 -6.31 -11.45 -16.60
N GLU A 5 -7.63 -11.52 -16.46
CA GLU A 5 -8.51 -10.34 -16.57
C GLU A 5 -9.36 -10.08 -15.33
N TYR A 6 -8.84 -10.38 -14.15
CA TYR A 6 -9.57 -10.20 -12.87
C TYR A 6 -9.98 -8.75 -12.58
N LEU A 7 -9.21 -7.77 -13.09
CA LEU A 7 -9.37 -6.35 -12.80
C LEU A 7 -9.67 -5.52 -14.06
N SER A 8 -10.10 -6.18 -15.14
CA SER A 8 -10.36 -5.51 -16.42
C SER A 8 -11.27 -4.29 -16.26
N GLY A 9 -10.75 -3.13 -16.70
CA GLY A 9 -11.45 -1.85 -16.67
C GLY A 9 -11.57 -1.18 -15.30
N LYS A 10 -10.96 -1.74 -14.24
CA LYS A 10 -10.91 -1.08 -12.93
C LYS A 10 -9.80 -0.04 -12.87
N THR A 11 -10.10 1.09 -12.26
CA THR A 11 -9.11 2.13 -11.96
C THR A 11 -8.51 1.89 -10.58
N CYS A 12 -7.19 1.60 -10.55
CA CYS A 12 -6.44 1.27 -9.34
C CYS A 12 -5.40 2.36 -9.06
N VAL A 13 -5.49 3.01 -7.90
CA VAL A 13 -4.55 4.04 -7.44
C VAL A 13 -3.63 3.45 -6.38
N ILE A 14 -2.32 3.47 -6.61
CA ILE A 14 -1.33 2.95 -5.67
C ILE A 14 -0.40 4.09 -5.24
N THR A 15 -0.40 4.42 -3.94
CA THR A 15 0.46 5.48 -3.41
C THR A 15 1.88 4.96 -3.12
N GLY A 16 2.89 5.80 -3.42
CA GLY A 16 4.29 5.42 -3.24
C GLY A 16 4.69 4.22 -4.10
N ALA A 17 4.26 4.19 -5.36
CA ALA A 17 4.37 3.04 -6.26
C ALA A 17 5.57 3.09 -7.22
N SER A 18 6.54 3.98 -6.99
CA SER A 18 7.74 4.07 -7.85
C SER A 18 8.76 2.97 -7.61
N ARG A 19 8.69 2.22 -6.50
CA ARG A 19 9.63 1.13 -6.16
C ARG A 19 9.07 0.16 -5.12
N GLY A 20 9.78 -0.96 -4.94
CA GLY A 20 9.52 -1.95 -3.90
C GLY A 20 8.11 -2.54 -3.97
N ILE A 21 7.47 -2.73 -2.82
CA ILE A 21 6.14 -3.33 -2.72
C ILE A 21 5.11 -2.57 -3.56
N GLY A 22 5.15 -1.23 -3.55
CA GLY A 22 4.19 -0.42 -4.30
C GLY A 22 4.31 -0.57 -5.81
N ALA A 23 5.54 -0.64 -6.34
CA ALA A 23 5.80 -0.88 -7.76
C ALA A 23 5.29 -2.26 -8.18
N GLU A 24 5.63 -3.29 -7.42
CA GLU A 24 5.17 -4.66 -7.71
C GLU A 24 3.64 -4.78 -7.66
N ILE A 25 2.98 -4.12 -6.70
CA ILE A 25 1.52 -4.06 -6.66
C ILE A 25 0.98 -3.41 -7.94
N ALA A 26 1.58 -2.29 -8.38
CA ALA A 26 1.15 -1.59 -9.58
C ALA A 26 1.30 -2.47 -10.83
N ILE A 27 2.44 -3.13 -10.99
CA ILE A 27 2.74 -4.04 -12.10
C ILE A 27 1.76 -5.23 -12.09
N ASP A 28 1.58 -5.90 -10.95
CA ASP A 28 0.70 -7.06 -10.83
C ASP A 28 -0.77 -6.71 -11.12
N LEU A 29 -1.29 -5.57 -10.62
CA LEU A 29 -2.65 -5.13 -10.93
C LEU A 29 -2.80 -4.76 -12.41
N GLY A 30 -1.79 -4.11 -13.01
CA GLY A 30 -1.75 -3.80 -14.44
C GLY A 30 -1.80 -5.06 -15.29
N TYR A 31 -0.98 -6.06 -15.02
CA TYR A 31 -0.96 -7.35 -15.75
C TYR A 31 -2.29 -8.12 -15.65
N HIS A 32 -3.13 -7.76 -14.69
CA HIS A 32 -4.47 -8.33 -14.52
C HIS A 32 -5.59 -7.42 -15.07
N GLY A 33 -5.23 -6.44 -15.93
CA GLY A 33 -6.16 -5.64 -16.74
C GLY A 33 -6.67 -4.36 -16.09
N ALA A 34 -6.07 -3.92 -14.96
CA ALA A 34 -6.41 -2.65 -14.35
C ALA A 34 -5.82 -1.46 -15.12
N ASN A 35 -6.53 -0.31 -15.10
CA ASN A 35 -5.93 0.99 -15.35
C ASN A 35 -5.19 1.42 -14.09
N VAL A 36 -3.89 1.62 -14.16
CA VAL A 36 -3.04 1.80 -12.98
C VAL A 36 -2.54 3.23 -12.86
N VAL A 37 -2.67 3.79 -11.67
CA VAL A 37 -2.08 5.07 -11.29
C VAL A 37 -0.91 4.82 -10.35
N VAL A 38 0.28 5.13 -10.81
CA VAL A 38 1.55 5.04 -10.09
C VAL A 38 1.82 6.40 -9.43
N ASN A 39 1.43 6.56 -8.16
CA ASN A 39 1.75 7.79 -7.45
C ASN A 39 3.19 7.75 -6.92
N TYR A 40 3.88 8.88 -7.05
CA TYR A 40 5.22 9.11 -6.52
C TYR A 40 5.36 10.53 -5.97
N ARG A 41 6.33 10.74 -5.06
CA ARG A 41 6.67 12.08 -4.54
C ARG A 41 7.83 12.72 -5.29
N SER A 42 8.94 12.01 -5.46
CA SER A 42 10.19 12.55 -6.02
C SER A 42 10.91 11.64 -7.00
N SER A 43 10.55 10.37 -7.08
CA SER A 43 11.18 9.34 -7.91
C SER A 43 10.43 9.21 -9.25
N GLU A 44 10.49 10.28 -10.08
CA GLU A 44 9.76 10.36 -11.35
C GLU A 44 10.20 9.27 -12.33
N ARG A 45 11.52 9.09 -12.46
CA ARG A 45 12.06 8.12 -13.43
C ARG A 45 11.61 6.70 -13.10
N GLU A 46 11.75 6.30 -11.85
CA GLU A 46 11.36 4.97 -11.40
C GLU A 46 9.83 4.76 -11.53
N ALA A 47 9.03 5.82 -11.33
CA ALA A 47 7.60 5.75 -11.55
C ALA A 47 7.24 5.58 -13.04
N LEU A 48 7.98 6.25 -13.94
CA LEU A 48 7.83 6.09 -15.38
C LEU A 48 8.27 4.69 -15.83
N ASP A 49 9.39 4.17 -15.32
CA ASP A 49 9.84 2.81 -15.62
C ASP A 49 8.75 1.78 -15.27
N VAL A 50 8.03 1.95 -14.15
CA VAL A 50 6.89 1.10 -13.75
C VAL A 50 5.72 1.22 -14.74
N THR A 51 5.39 2.44 -15.18
CA THR A 51 4.30 2.62 -16.16
C THR A 51 4.67 2.04 -17.52
N GLU A 52 5.90 2.22 -17.97
CA GLU A 52 6.41 1.64 -19.23
C GLU A 52 6.35 0.10 -19.21
N GLU A 53 6.66 -0.53 -18.08
CA GLU A 53 6.56 -1.98 -17.92
C GLU A 53 5.12 -2.46 -18.07
N ILE A 54 4.16 -1.77 -17.44
CA ILE A 54 2.73 -2.11 -17.54
C ILE A 54 2.21 -1.91 -18.97
N GLU A 55 2.61 -0.82 -19.62
CA GLU A 55 2.19 -0.48 -20.98
C GLU A 55 2.79 -1.43 -22.04
N ALA A 56 4.00 -1.97 -21.80
CA ALA A 56 4.64 -2.94 -22.70
C ALA A 56 3.83 -4.24 -22.86
N GLU A 57 3.02 -4.59 -21.85
CA GLU A 57 2.10 -5.74 -21.88
C GLU A 57 0.70 -5.38 -22.43
N GLY A 58 0.52 -4.15 -22.93
CA GLY A 58 -0.72 -3.69 -23.56
C GLY A 58 -1.78 -3.18 -22.58
N ASN A 59 -1.41 -2.93 -21.33
CA ASN A 59 -2.27 -2.38 -20.29
C ASN A 59 -2.10 -0.85 -20.18
N SER A 60 -2.91 -0.19 -19.35
CA SER A 60 -2.92 1.27 -19.22
C SER A 60 -2.35 1.70 -17.87
N ALA A 61 -1.35 2.58 -17.88
CA ALA A 61 -0.81 3.15 -16.65
C ALA A 61 -0.45 4.63 -16.82
N ILE A 62 -0.49 5.39 -15.73
CA ILE A 62 0.02 6.77 -15.67
C ILE A 62 0.80 6.98 -14.36
N ALA A 63 1.86 7.78 -14.45
CA ALA A 63 2.57 8.27 -13.28
C ALA A 63 2.04 9.64 -12.86
N ILE A 64 1.71 9.81 -11.57
CA ILE A 64 1.25 11.09 -11.01
C ILE A 64 2.10 11.47 -9.81
N GLN A 65 2.74 12.64 -9.91
CA GLN A 65 3.45 13.23 -8.78
C GLN A 65 2.46 13.85 -7.80
N ALA A 66 2.53 13.41 -6.53
CA ALA A 66 1.85 14.06 -5.42
C ALA A 66 2.51 13.64 -4.09
N ASP A 67 2.77 14.59 -3.20
CA ASP A 67 3.12 14.30 -1.81
C ASP A 67 1.82 13.99 -1.03
N VAL A 68 1.68 12.76 -0.55
CA VAL A 68 0.48 12.32 0.19
C VAL A 68 0.24 13.14 1.48
N THR A 69 1.24 13.86 1.98
CA THR A 69 1.10 14.74 3.14
C THR A 69 0.47 16.10 2.78
N ASN A 70 0.49 16.46 1.50
CA ASN A 70 -0.10 17.69 0.98
C ASN A 70 -1.50 17.41 0.45
N ARG A 71 -2.52 17.92 1.13
CA ARG A 71 -3.91 17.68 0.78
C ARG A 71 -4.27 18.22 -0.60
N GLU A 72 -3.75 19.37 -0.99
CA GLU A 72 -4.04 20.01 -2.28
C GLU A 72 -3.48 19.16 -3.44
N GLU A 73 -2.23 18.67 -3.31
CA GLU A 73 -1.64 17.77 -4.32
C GLU A 73 -2.39 16.44 -4.45
N VAL A 74 -2.94 15.93 -3.34
CA VAL A 74 -3.75 14.70 -3.35
C VAL A 74 -5.11 14.93 -4.03
N ASP A 75 -5.74 16.09 -3.81
CA ASP A 75 -6.99 16.45 -4.49
C ASP A 75 -6.76 16.63 -6.00
N GLU A 76 -5.68 17.30 -6.41
CA GLU A 76 -5.26 17.41 -7.81
C GLU A 76 -4.96 16.03 -8.45
N MET A 77 -4.37 15.12 -7.68
CA MET A 77 -4.16 13.74 -8.12
C MET A 77 -5.51 13.04 -8.38
N GLU A 78 -6.49 13.17 -7.49
CA GLU A 78 -7.82 12.57 -7.66
C GLU A 78 -8.51 13.11 -8.92
N GLU A 79 -8.51 14.42 -9.12
CA GLU A 79 -9.08 15.05 -10.32
C GLU A 79 -8.43 14.51 -11.60
N ARG A 80 -7.10 14.40 -11.61
CA ARG A 80 -6.35 13.88 -12.77
C ARG A 80 -6.63 12.40 -13.04
N VAL A 81 -6.81 11.59 -11.98
CA VAL A 81 -7.21 10.18 -12.12
C VAL A 81 -8.59 10.10 -12.78
N ARG A 82 -9.55 10.88 -12.29
CA ARG A 82 -10.91 10.92 -12.78
C ARG A 82 -10.98 11.35 -14.25
N ASP A 83 -10.20 12.35 -14.64
CA ASP A 83 -10.13 12.85 -16.02
C ASP A 83 -9.52 11.81 -16.98
N THR A 84 -8.60 10.96 -16.51
CA THR A 84 -7.86 10.02 -17.36
C THR A 84 -8.57 8.67 -17.47
N PHE A 85 -9.00 8.10 -16.34
CA PHE A 85 -9.50 6.72 -16.25
C PHE A 85 -10.93 6.62 -15.69
N GLY A 86 -11.51 7.75 -15.27
CA GLY A 86 -12.75 7.76 -14.51
C GLY A 86 -12.51 7.55 -13.01
N PRO A 87 -13.61 7.40 -12.22
CA PRO A 87 -13.51 7.27 -10.77
C PRO A 87 -12.71 6.03 -10.36
N ALA A 88 -12.02 6.12 -9.23
CA ALA A 88 -11.21 5.03 -8.70
C ALA A 88 -12.07 3.89 -8.12
N ASP A 89 -11.79 2.66 -8.52
CA ASP A 89 -12.39 1.45 -7.93
C ASP A 89 -11.57 0.91 -6.76
N VAL A 90 -10.24 1.07 -6.83
CA VAL A 90 -9.29 0.51 -5.87
C VAL A 90 -8.32 1.60 -5.43
N LEU A 91 -8.22 1.82 -4.12
CA LEU A 91 -7.15 2.63 -3.53
C LEU A 91 -6.25 1.74 -2.67
N VAL A 92 -4.95 1.73 -2.99
CA VAL A 92 -3.91 1.09 -2.17
C VAL A 92 -3.07 2.16 -1.49
N ASN A 93 -3.28 2.34 -0.20
CA ASN A 93 -2.46 3.21 0.64
C ASN A 93 -1.16 2.47 1.00
N ASN A 94 -0.14 2.61 0.16
CA ASN A 94 1.15 1.97 0.35
C ASN A 94 2.24 2.97 0.77
N ALA A 95 2.16 4.24 0.40
CA ALA A 95 3.15 5.25 0.76
C ALA A 95 3.48 5.24 2.26
N GLY A 96 4.76 5.20 2.60
CA GLY A 96 5.20 5.17 3.98
C GLY A 96 6.71 5.33 4.11
N VAL A 97 7.12 5.80 5.29
CA VAL A 97 8.51 6.01 5.65
C VAL A 97 8.80 5.47 7.05
N THR A 98 10.07 5.20 7.34
CA THR A 98 10.56 4.93 8.68
C THR A 98 11.72 5.86 9.03
N VAL A 99 11.81 6.24 10.30
CA VAL A 99 12.97 6.94 10.89
C VAL A 99 13.29 6.24 12.20
N ASP A 100 14.30 5.36 12.14
CA ASP A 100 14.64 4.47 13.23
C ASP A 100 15.51 5.21 14.26
N ARG A 101 14.98 5.35 15.47
CA ARG A 101 15.62 5.94 16.64
C ARG A 101 15.15 5.26 17.90
N THR A 102 16.03 4.98 18.84
CA THR A 102 15.58 4.62 20.18
C THR A 102 14.71 5.75 20.75
N PHE A 103 13.69 5.43 21.54
CA PHE A 103 12.75 6.43 22.05
C PHE A 103 13.46 7.57 22.81
N LYS A 104 14.54 7.27 23.51
CA LYS A 104 15.38 8.26 24.18
C LYS A 104 15.98 9.31 23.22
N ASN A 105 16.32 8.89 22.00
CA ASN A 105 17.01 9.72 21.00
C ASN A 105 16.06 10.22 19.89
N MET A 106 14.81 9.77 19.88
CA MET A 106 13.79 10.18 18.91
C MET A 106 13.41 11.62 19.17
N THR A 107 13.51 12.45 18.14
CA THR A 107 13.08 13.84 18.20
C THR A 107 11.59 13.97 17.90
N ARG A 108 11.04 15.16 18.18
CA ARG A 108 9.66 15.47 17.80
C ARG A 108 9.50 15.48 16.29
N GLU A 109 10.49 15.96 15.55
CA GLU A 109 10.54 16.01 14.10
C GLU A 109 10.56 14.59 13.49
N ASP A 110 11.35 13.65 14.06
CA ASP A 110 11.36 12.24 13.64
C ASP A 110 9.97 11.62 13.80
N TRP A 111 9.31 11.91 14.92
CA TRP A 111 7.95 11.43 15.20
C TRP A 111 6.93 12.03 14.24
N ASP A 112 6.90 13.36 14.13
CA ASP A 112 5.90 14.06 13.31
C ASP A 112 6.05 13.72 11.82
N HIS A 113 7.27 13.58 11.32
CA HIS A 113 7.51 13.16 9.94
C HIS A 113 6.88 11.79 9.64
N VAL A 114 7.14 10.78 10.46
CA VAL A 114 6.59 9.44 10.26
C VAL A 114 5.06 9.42 10.42
N VAL A 115 4.53 10.14 11.41
CA VAL A 115 3.07 10.24 11.62
C VAL A 115 2.38 10.93 10.44
N ASN A 116 2.95 12.04 9.95
CA ASN A 116 2.36 12.81 8.86
C ASN A 116 2.33 12.00 7.55
N VAL A 117 3.39 11.27 7.24
CA VAL A 117 3.40 10.43 6.02
C VAL A 117 2.49 9.23 6.20
N ASN A 118 2.71 8.41 7.25
CA ASN A 118 2.09 7.09 7.36
C ASN A 118 0.63 7.11 7.81
N LEU A 119 0.18 8.14 8.52
CA LEU A 119 -1.23 8.30 8.93
C LEU A 119 -1.89 9.48 8.24
N GLY A 120 -1.21 10.65 8.21
CA GLY A 120 -1.71 11.82 7.50
C GLY A 120 -1.91 11.55 6.00
N GLY A 121 -0.92 10.92 5.36
CA GLY A 121 -1.03 10.53 3.95
C GLY A 121 -2.16 9.54 3.68
N VAL A 122 -2.30 8.50 4.53
CA VAL A 122 -3.41 7.55 4.44
C VAL A 122 -4.77 8.25 4.57
N PHE A 123 -4.88 9.18 5.52
CA PHE A 123 -6.09 9.98 5.70
C PHE A 123 -6.39 10.84 4.46
N ASN A 124 -5.40 11.57 3.96
CA ASN A 124 -5.58 12.48 2.82
C ASN A 124 -6.03 11.72 1.57
N CYS A 125 -5.31 10.64 1.21
CA CYS A 125 -5.66 9.84 0.03
C CYS A 125 -7.02 9.17 0.19
N THR A 126 -7.29 8.56 1.35
CA THR A 126 -8.59 7.94 1.59
C THR A 126 -9.72 8.96 1.51
N LYS A 127 -9.51 10.19 2.03
CA LYS A 127 -10.53 11.24 2.00
C LYS A 127 -10.80 11.77 0.60
N ALA A 128 -9.77 11.87 -0.26
CA ALA A 128 -9.93 12.30 -1.64
C ALA A 128 -10.72 11.26 -2.47
N PHE A 129 -10.36 10.00 -2.36
CA PHE A 129 -10.98 8.91 -3.13
C PHE A 129 -12.19 8.24 -2.44
N TYR A 130 -12.64 8.77 -1.29
CA TYR A 130 -13.69 8.13 -0.49
C TYR A 130 -15.00 7.92 -1.24
N ASP A 131 -15.46 8.95 -1.93
CA ASP A 131 -16.75 8.89 -2.64
C ASP A 131 -16.65 7.97 -3.86
N ASP A 132 -15.53 7.95 -4.57
CA ASP A 132 -15.28 7.01 -5.67
C ASP A 132 -15.35 5.56 -5.20
N ILE A 133 -14.61 5.23 -4.14
CA ILE A 133 -14.60 3.87 -3.56
C ILE A 133 -15.99 3.49 -3.06
N LYS A 134 -16.72 4.41 -2.46
CA LYS A 134 -18.07 4.17 -1.95
C LYS A 134 -19.10 3.95 -3.04
N GLU A 135 -18.99 4.68 -4.15
CA GLU A 135 -19.94 4.62 -5.27
C GLU A 135 -19.60 3.51 -6.27
N SER A 136 -18.37 3.01 -6.27
CA SER A 136 -17.98 1.87 -7.10
C SER A 136 -18.77 0.62 -6.72
N PRO A 137 -19.32 -0.11 -7.70
CA PRO A 137 -20.02 -1.39 -7.46
C PRO A 137 -19.15 -2.45 -6.76
N GLN A 138 -17.84 -2.27 -6.78
CA GLN A 138 -16.85 -3.16 -6.17
C GLN A 138 -15.68 -2.33 -5.62
N GLY A 139 -15.97 -1.32 -4.83
CA GLY A 139 -14.94 -0.46 -4.24
C GLY A 139 -14.02 -1.21 -3.27
N ARG A 140 -12.74 -0.94 -3.34
CA ARG A 140 -11.70 -1.58 -2.50
C ARG A 140 -10.76 -0.54 -1.93
N LEU A 141 -10.68 -0.49 -0.61
CA LEU A 141 -9.66 0.27 0.10
C LEU A 141 -8.70 -0.72 0.77
N ILE A 142 -7.44 -0.69 0.35
CA ILE A 142 -6.41 -1.62 0.84
C ILE A 142 -5.30 -0.80 1.48
N ASN A 143 -5.05 -1.02 2.75
CA ASN A 143 -4.02 -0.32 3.50
C ASN A 143 -2.80 -1.22 3.70
N ILE A 144 -1.60 -0.72 3.40
CA ILE A 144 -0.35 -1.45 3.65
C ILE A 144 0.22 -1.03 5.01
N SER A 145 0.13 -1.95 5.96
CA SER A 145 0.71 -1.80 7.29
C SER A 145 2.07 -2.52 7.38
N SER A 146 2.34 -3.23 8.46
CA SER A 146 3.57 -4.01 8.70
C SER A 146 3.36 -4.97 9.88
N VAL A 147 4.12 -6.06 9.91
CA VAL A 147 4.29 -6.92 11.10
C VAL A 147 4.76 -6.11 12.31
N VAL A 148 5.51 -5.03 12.10
CA VAL A 148 5.94 -4.11 13.18
C VAL A 148 4.74 -3.43 13.85
N GLY A 149 3.64 -3.21 13.14
CA GLY A 149 2.39 -2.73 13.73
C GLY A 149 1.72 -3.75 14.66
N GLN A 150 1.99 -5.04 14.49
CA GLN A 150 1.45 -6.12 15.32
C GLN A 150 2.32 -6.36 16.57
N GLN A 151 3.64 -6.49 16.40
CA GLN A 151 4.55 -6.92 17.49
C GLN A 151 5.46 -5.82 18.03
N GLY A 152 5.56 -4.66 17.36
CA GLY A 152 6.56 -3.64 17.65
C GLY A 152 7.95 -4.01 17.11
N ASN A 153 8.87 -3.04 17.16
CA ASN A 153 10.29 -3.26 16.88
C ASN A 153 11.16 -2.25 17.63
N TYR A 154 12.35 -2.67 18.04
CA TYR A 154 13.29 -1.79 18.73
C TYR A 154 13.67 -0.59 17.85
N GLY A 155 13.58 0.62 18.41
CA GLY A 155 13.92 1.85 17.70
C GLY A 155 12.83 2.39 16.77
N GLN A 156 11.65 1.77 16.70
CA GLN A 156 10.59 2.12 15.76
C GLN A 156 9.27 2.52 16.46
N ALA A 157 9.33 3.24 17.57
CA ALA A 157 8.13 3.65 18.31
C ALA A 157 7.15 4.48 17.45
N ASN A 158 7.67 5.40 16.62
CA ASN A 158 6.91 6.20 15.66
C ASN A 158 6.27 5.30 14.57
N TYR A 159 7.07 4.47 13.91
CA TYR A 159 6.62 3.59 12.84
C TYR A 159 5.61 2.54 13.34
N ALA A 160 5.93 1.84 14.43
CA ALA A 160 5.04 0.85 15.04
C ALA A 160 3.68 1.48 15.40
N THR A 161 3.68 2.67 15.99
CA THR A 161 2.46 3.40 16.33
C THR A 161 1.62 3.69 15.09
N THR A 162 2.25 4.17 14.00
CA THR A 162 1.51 4.48 12.78
C THR A 162 0.94 3.22 12.13
N LYS A 163 1.74 2.16 12.05
CA LYS A 163 1.30 0.90 11.43
C LYS A 163 0.24 0.16 12.26
N SER A 164 0.28 0.27 13.59
CA SER A 164 -0.83 -0.17 14.47
C SER A 164 -2.08 0.69 14.30
N GLY A 165 -1.93 2.01 14.16
CA GLY A 165 -3.04 2.95 13.94
C GLY A 165 -3.85 2.63 12.68
N ILE A 166 -3.19 2.17 11.61
CA ILE A 166 -3.85 1.72 10.37
C ILE A 166 -4.84 0.58 10.62
N PHE A 167 -4.61 -0.29 11.60
CA PHE A 167 -5.57 -1.37 11.93
C PHE A 167 -6.91 -0.82 12.42
N GLY A 168 -6.88 0.17 13.33
CA GLY A 168 -8.08 0.84 13.81
C GLY A 168 -8.80 1.59 12.69
N PHE A 169 -8.05 2.32 11.87
CA PHE A 169 -8.57 3.02 10.70
C PHE A 169 -9.26 2.06 9.72
N THR A 170 -8.61 0.95 9.35
CA THR A 170 -9.17 -0.09 8.48
C THR A 170 -10.49 -0.63 9.01
N ARG A 171 -10.56 -1.01 10.28
CA ARG A 171 -11.77 -1.59 10.88
C ARG A 171 -12.93 -0.59 10.93
N THR A 172 -12.64 0.68 11.25
CA THR A 172 -13.67 1.72 11.30
C THR A 172 -14.25 1.98 9.91
N LEU A 173 -13.40 2.19 8.91
CA LEU A 173 -13.89 2.43 7.55
C LEU A 173 -14.57 1.20 6.93
N ALA A 174 -14.19 -0.01 7.33
CA ALA A 174 -14.91 -1.21 6.94
C ALA A 174 -16.38 -1.21 7.39
N LEU A 175 -16.66 -0.67 8.60
CA LEU A 175 -18.03 -0.51 9.10
C LEU A 175 -18.79 0.59 8.34
N GLU A 176 -18.11 1.71 8.04
CA GLU A 176 -18.73 2.87 7.39
C GLU A 176 -19.07 2.59 5.91
N LEU A 177 -18.22 1.82 5.21
CA LEU A 177 -18.38 1.50 3.79
C LEU A 177 -19.17 0.19 3.53
N ALA A 178 -19.48 -0.59 4.57
CA ALA A 178 -20.15 -1.88 4.41
C ALA A 178 -21.48 -1.81 3.63
N ASN A 179 -22.27 -0.75 3.88
CA ASN A 179 -23.58 -0.58 3.23
C ASN A 179 -23.49 -0.27 1.73
N SER A 180 -22.36 0.18 1.23
CA SER A 180 -22.13 0.40 -0.21
C SER A 180 -21.70 -0.89 -0.94
N GLY A 181 -21.33 -1.94 -0.21
CA GLY A 181 -20.72 -3.16 -0.76
C GLY A 181 -19.21 -3.03 -1.00
N SER A 182 -18.62 -1.90 -0.64
CA SER A 182 -17.17 -1.70 -0.70
C SER A 182 -16.49 -2.37 0.49
N THR A 183 -15.27 -2.86 0.28
CA THR A 183 -14.51 -3.52 1.34
C THR A 183 -13.24 -2.73 1.70
N VAL A 184 -12.88 -2.79 2.97
CA VAL A 184 -11.67 -2.15 3.51
C VAL A 184 -10.86 -3.19 4.26
N ASN A 185 -9.64 -3.46 3.78
CA ASN A 185 -8.75 -4.45 4.39
C ASN A 185 -7.34 -3.89 4.54
N CYS A 186 -6.54 -4.55 5.35
CA CYS A 186 -5.15 -4.20 5.59
C CYS A 186 -4.26 -5.41 5.32
N VAL A 187 -3.15 -5.19 4.64
CA VAL A 187 -2.06 -6.15 4.50
C VAL A 187 -0.95 -5.72 5.43
N ALA A 188 -0.41 -6.65 6.22
CA ALA A 188 0.69 -6.45 7.15
C ALA A 188 1.91 -7.30 6.72
N PRO A 189 2.75 -6.80 5.79
CA PRO A 189 3.93 -7.51 5.36
C PRO A 189 4.93 -7.72 6.51
N GLY A 190 5.65 -8.83 6.46
CA GLY A 190 6.87 -9.04 7.21
C GLY A 190 8.07 -8.35 6.56
N PHE A 191 9.27 -8.83 6.86
CA PHE A 191 10.48 -8.37 6.20
C PHE A 191 10.50 -8.84 4.74
N THR A 192 10.42 -7.88 3.83
CA THR A 192 10.31 -8.09 2.38
C THR A 192 11.60 -7.60 1.73
N LYS A 193 12.09 -8.30 0.71
CA LYS A 193 13.27 -7.92 -0.07
C LYS A 193 12.96 -6.64 -0.87
N THR A 194 13.40 -5.53 -0.34
CA THR A 194 13.34 -4.20 -0.95
C THR A 194 14.64 -3.49 -0.66
N ASP A 195 14.87 -2.32 -1.28
CA ASP A 195 16.04 -1.48 -1.00
C ASP A 195 16.21 -1.21 0.51
N MET A 196 15.10 -1.06 1.23
CA MET A 196 15.09 -0.84 2.68
C MET A 196 15.73 -2.00 3.46
N LEU A 197 15.60 -3.24 2.99
CA LEU A 197 16.26 -4.41 3.60
C LEU A 197 17.70 -4.55 3.13
N ALA A 198 18.00 -4.16 1.88
CA ALA A 198 19.34 -4.22 1.32
C ALA A 198 20.35 -3.33 2.07
N ASP A 199 19.87 -2.22 2.66
CA ASP A 199 20.67 -1.30 3.47
C ASP A 199 20.98 -1.83 4.89
N VAL A 200 20.42 -2.98 5.28
CA VAL A 200 20.63 -3.59 6.60
C VAL A 200 21.85 -4.51 6.57
N ASP A 201 22.71 -4.42 7.58
CA ASP A 201 23.89 -5.27 7.75
C ASP A 201 23.53 -6.76 7.67
N GLU A 202 24.34 -7.56 6.97
CA GLU A 202 24.10 -8.98 6.70
C GLU A 202 23.94 -9.82 7.98
N GLU A 203 24.73 -9.51 9.04
CA GLU A 203 24.58 -10.18 10.33
C GLU A 203 23.21 -9.92 10.98
N ILE A 204 22.67 -8.71 10.76
CA ILE A 204 21.35 -8.35 11.26
C ILE A 204 20.27 -9.02 10.42
N GLN A 205 20.45 -9.06 9.09
CA GLN A 205 19.56 -9.79 8.20
C GLN A 205 19.46 -11.27 8.59
N ASP A 206 20.58 -11.91 8.89
CA ASP A 206 20.60 -13.31 9.33
C ASP A 206 19.84 -13.52 10.65
N LYS A 207 20.02 -12.62 11.61
CA LYS A 207 19.28 -12.65 12.88
C LYS A 207 17.77 -12.48 12.66
N ILE A 208 17.35 -11.61 11.73
CA ILE A 208 15.96 -11.43 11.39
C ILE A 208 15.42 -12.68 10.70
N ARG A 209 16.12 -13.21 9.70
CA ARG A 209 15.71 -14.39 8.93
C ARG A 209 15.49 -15.60 9.84
N ASN A 210 16.37 -15.81 10.81
CA ASN A 210 16.26 -16.90 11.79
C ASN A 210 15.03 -16.79 12.72
N ARG A 211 14.38 -15.61 12.78
CA ARG A 211 13.12 -15.40 13.52
C ARG A 211 11.89 -15.68 12.67
N ILE A 212 12.05 -15.81 11.35
CA ILE A 212 10.96 -16.08 10.44
C ILE A 212 10.76 -17.61 10.35
N PRO A 213 9.60 -18.16 10.76
CA PRO A 213 9.37 -19.61 10.67
C PRO A 213 9.57 -20.20 9.27
N LEU A 214 9.22 -19.47 8.19
CA LEU A 214 9.52 -19.91 6.83
C LEU A 214 10.99 -19.75 6.43
N ASN A 215 11.85 -19.22 7.31
CA ASN A 215 13.30 -19.07 7.15
C ASN A 215 13.74 -18.36 5.87
N ARG A 216 12.93 -17.45 5.37
CA ARG A 216 13.22 -16.55 4.25
C ARG A 216 12.55 -15.21 4.43
N PHE A 217 13.08 -14.18 3.80
CA PHE A 217 12.36 -12.94 3.59
C PHE A 217 11.24 -13.14 2.56
N ALA A 218 10.21 -12.33 2.63
CA ALA A 218 9.20 -12.28 1.59
C ALA A 218 9.81 -11.66 0.31
N GLU A 219 9.39 -12.15 -0.84
CA GLU A 219 9.55 -11.43 -2.11
C GLU A 219 8.41 -10.40 -2.22
N VAL A 220 8.54 -9.39 -3.08
CA VAL A 220 7.50 -8.37 -3.27
C VAL A 220 6.22 -8.99 -3.85
N GLU A 221 6.36 -10.06 -4.62
CA GLU A 221 5.27 -10.85 -5.21
C GLU A 221 4.46 -11.62 -4.16
N ASP A 222 5.06 -12.02 -3.04
CA ASP A 222 4.32 -12.61 -1.91
C ASP A 222 3.26 -11.61 -1.37
N VAL A 223 3.52 -10.31 -1.50
CA VAL A 223 2.62 -9.24 -1.04
C VAL A 223 1.63 -8.83 -2.13
N SER A 224 2.10 -8.59 -3.36
CA SER A 224 1.25 -8.11 -4.47
C SER A 224 0.12 -9.09 -4.78
N GLY A 225 0.37 -10.40 -4.76
CA GLY A 225 -0.64 -11.43 -4.98
C GLY A 225 -1.81 -11.36 -3.99
N VAL A 226 -1.55 -11.00 -2.72
CA VAL A 226 -2.60 -10.81 -1.73
C VAL A 226 -3.36 -9.50 -1.97
N VAL A 227 -2.68 -8.43 -2.35
CA VAL A 227 -3.32 -7.16 -2.72
C VAL A 227 -4.23 -7.35 -3.94
N ARG A 228 -3.77 -8.05 -4.96
CA ARG A 228 -4.58 -8.41 -6.12
C ARG A 228 -5.84 -9.20 -5.74
N PHE A 229 -5.70 -10.22 -4.88
CA PHE A 229 -6.85 -10.95 -4.37
C PHE A 229 -7.84 -10.01 -3.68
N LEU A 230 -7.36 -9.09 -2.82
CA LEU A 230 -8.21 -8.12 -2.13
C LEU A 230 -8.83 -7.08 -3.08
N ALA A 231 -8.18 -6.75 -4.19
CA ALA A 231 -8.70 -5.85 -5.23
C ALA A 231 -9.78 -6.54 -6.10
N SER A 232 -9.81 -7.86 -6.13
CA SER A 232 -10.71 -8.65 -6.97
C SER A 232 -12.11 -8.83 -6.35
N LYS A 233 -13.02 -9.41 -7.14
CA LYS A 233 -14.35 -9.83 -6.67
C LYS A 233 -14.32 -11.04 -5.73
N GLU A 234 -13.25 -11.81 -5.73
CA GLU A 234 -13.13 -13.05 -4.94
C GLU A 234 -13.08 -12.75 -3.44
N SER A 235 -12.60 -11.54 -3.06
CA SER A 235 -12.57 -11.05 -1.68
C SER A 235 -13.83 -10.27 -1.26
N SER A 236 -14.90 -10.30 -2.04
CA SER A 236 -16.09 -9.44 -1.83
C SER A 236 -16.80 -9.64 -0.49
N TYR A 237 -16.53 -10.74 0.22
CA TYR A 237 -17.05 -10.98 1.58
C TYR A 237 -16.01 -10.78 2.68
N MET A 238 -14.85 -10.18 2.34
CA MET A 238 -13.78 -9.88 3.28
C MET A 238 -13.69 -8.36 3.52
N THR A 239 -13.99 -7.93 4.73
CA THR A 239 -13.83 -6.52 5.15
C THR A 239 -13.36 -6.44 6.59
N GLY A 240 -12.64 -5.39 6.95
CA GLY A 240 -12.10 -5.15 8.30
C GLY A 240 -10.95 -6.09 8.70
N GLN A 241 -10.39 -6.86 7.77
CA GLN A 241 -9.35 -7.86 8.07
C GLN A 241 -7.96 -7.24 8.05
N ILE A 242 -7.09 -7.80 8.90
CA ILE A 242 -5.66 -7.53 8.91
C ILE A 242 -4.96 -8.82 8.52
N LEU A 243 -4.42 -8.88 7.31
CA LEU A 243 -3.77 -10.07 6.76
C LEU A 243 -2.26 -9.97 6.92
N GLY A 244 -1.70 -10.83 7.75
CA GLY A 244 -0.26 -10.95 7.94
C GLY A 244 0.39 -11.74 6.81
N ILE A 245 1.31 -11.12 6.07
CA ILE A 245 2.17 -11.77 5.06
C ILE A 245 3.59 -11.73 5.59
N ASN A 246 3.85 -12.52 6.63
CA ASN A 246 5.02 -12.36 7.49
C ASN A 246 5.82 -13.66 7.73
N GLY A 247 5.52 -14.72 6.98
CA GLY A 247 6.23 -16.00 7.08
C GLY A 247 6.05 -16.71 8.45
N GLY A 248 4.99 -16.36 9.20
CA GLY A 248 4.69 -16.92 10.51
C GLY A 248 5.34 -16.17 11.68
N MET A 249 5.86 -14.96 11.48
CA MET A 249 6.45 -14.15 12.57
C MET A 249 5.41 -13.69 13.59
N GLU A 250 4.15 -13.53 13.16
CA GLU A 250 3.03 -13.08 14.00
C GLU A 250 1.74 -13.76 13.53
N TRP A 251 0.81 -14.02 14.47
CA TRP A 251 -0.46 -14.75 14.26
C TRP A 251 -1.67 -13.83 14.47
#